data_12c88eae1d138446f3184e0688c4a51a
#
_entry.id   12c88eae1d138446f3184e0688c4a51a
#
_cell.length_a   1.000
_cell.length_b   1.000
_cell.length_c   1.000
_cell.angle_alpha   90.00
_cell.angle_beta   90.00
_cell.angle_gamma   90.00
#
_symmetry.space_group_name_H-M   'P 1'
#
loop_
_entity.id
_entity.type
_entity.pdbx_description
1 polymer ?
#
loop_
_entity_poly.entity_id
_entity_poly.type
_entity_poly.pdbx_seq_one_letter_code
_entity_poly.pdbx_strand_id
1 'polypeptide(L)'
;MTAATNNPGKGEGHKVGVAILGLGTVGTEVYRLLNEKAEDFERRIGGPVEVVGIAVSDKTKPRPNVDQDLLTDDAFSLVQRDDVDLVVEVIGGID
;
A
#
# COMPACT_ATOMS: atom_id res chain seq x y z
N MET A 1 -5.08 10.75 5.68
CA MET A 1 -4.90 9.52 4.90
C MET A 1 -5.97 9.43 3.84
N THR A 2 -5.58 9.11 2.64
CA THR A 2 -6.50 9.03 1.50
C THR A 2 -6.29 7.72 0.78
N ALA A 3 -7.36 7.13 0.30
CA ALA A 3 -7.30 5.90 -0.49
C ALA A 3 -8.10 6.07 -1.77
N ALA A 4 -7.60 5.52 -2.86
CA ALA A 4 -8.26 5.60 -4.16
C ALA A 4 -8.04 4.31 -4.93
N THR A 5 -9.02 3.93 -5.74
CA THR A 5 -8.98 2.71 -6.54
C THR A 5 -8.47 3.04 -7.93
N ASN A 6 -7.45 2.32 -8.37
CA ASN A 6 -6.85 2.52 -9.69
C ASN A 6 -7.46 1.64 -10.78
N ASN A 7 -7.96 0.48 -10.41
CA ASN A 7 -8.48 -0.49 -11.39
C ASN A 7 -9.90 -0.89 -11.03
N PRO A 8 -10.88 -0.01 -11.26
CA PRO A 8 -12.26 -0.26 -10.84
C PRO A 8 -12.87 -1.28 -11.76
N GLY A 9 -12.76 -2.22 -12.06
CA GLY A 9 -13.37 -3.20 -12.93
C GLY A 9 -12.98 -4.62 -12.62
N LYS A 10 -12.09 -4.80 -11.66
CA LYS A 10 -11.72 -6.14 -11.26
C LYS A 10 -12.86 -6.80 -10.52
N GLY A 11 -13.14 -8.04 -10.83
CA GLY A 11 -14.22 -8.75 -10.19
C GLY A 11 -13.83 -9.30 -8.83
N GLU A 12 -14.81 -9.88 -8.16
CA GLU A 12 -14.58 -10.51 -6.86
C GLU A 12 -13.56 -11.64 -6.99
N GLY A 13 -12.79 -11.85 -5.95
CA GLY A 13 -11.81 -12.90 -5.90
C GLY A 13 -10.46 -12.52 -6.48
N HIS A 14 -10.37 -11.40 -7.18
CA HIS A 14 -9.09 -10.92 -7.65
C HIS A 14 -8.27 -10.37 -6.50
N LYS A 15 -6.96 -10.59 -6.56
CA LYS A 15 -6.04 -10.02 -5.60
C LYS A 15 -6.02 -8.50 -5.76
N VAL A 16 -6.11 -7.80 -4.65
CA VAL A 16 -6.08 -6.35 -4.64
C VAL A 16 -4.67 -5.91 -4.25
N GLY A 17 -3.98 -5.26 -5.17
CA GLY A 17 -2.64 -4.75 -4.92
C GLY A 17 -2.72 -3.35 -4.34
N VAL A 18 -2.06 -3.16 -3.22
CA VAL A 18 -2.10 -1.88 -2.49
C VAL A 18 -0.75 -1.20 -2.57
N ALA A 19 -0.75 0.07 -2.96
CA ALA A 19 0.42 0.92 -2.89
C ALA A 19 0.24 1.89 -1.74
N ILE A 20 1.27 2.03 -0.91
CA ILE A 20 1.25 2.98 0.19
C ILE A 20 2.19 4.12 -0.15
N LEU A 21 1.70 5.35 -0.09
CA LEU A 21 2.52 6.53 -0.36
C LEU A 21 2.88 7.17 0.98
N GLY A 22 4.13 7.00 1.37
CA GLY A 22 4.63 7.48 2.65
C GLY A 22 4.69 6.38 3.68
N LEU A 23 5.69 6.43 4.55
CA LEU A 23 5.86 5.41 5.59
C LEU A 23 6.39 6.07 6.86
N GLY A 24 5.69 7.08 7.34
CA GLY A 24 5.93 7.61 8.67
C GLY A 24 5.17 6.78 9.69
N THR A 25 4.83 7.36 10.81
CA THR A 25 4.12 6.64 11.85
C THR A 25 2.81 6.05 11.36
N VAL A 26 2.01 6.87 10.66
CA VAL A 26 0.70 6.42 10.18
C VAL A 26 0.87 5.37 9.10
N GLY A 27 1.79 5.58 8.15
CA GLY A 27 2.01 4.63 7.07
C GLY A 27 2.48 3.29 7.58
N THR A 28 3.34 3.28 8.58
CA THR A 28 3.82 2.05 9.20
C THR A 28 2.66 1.29 9.85
N GLU A 29 1.76 2.00 10.53
CA GLU A 29 0.60 1.37 11.13
C GLU A 29 -0.33 0.80 10.07
N VAL A 30 -0.53 1.51 8.95
CA VAL A 30 -1.35 0.99 7.86
C VAL A 30 -0.75 -0.29 7.31
N TYR A 31 0.56 -0.31 7.08
CA TYR A 31 1.24 -1.50 6.59
C TYR A 31 1.06 -2.66 7.56
N ARG A 32 1.25 -2.41 8.84
CA ARG A 32 1.10 -3.44 9.86
C ARG A 32 -0.33 -3.99 9.88
N LEU A 33 -1.32 -3.10 9.84
CA LEU A 33 -2.72 -3.52 9.87
C LEU A 33 -3.10 -4.34 8.64
N LEU A 34 -2.62 -3.94 7.46
CA LEU A 34 -2.91 -4.69 6.24
C LEU A 34 -2.36 -6.10 6.31
N ASN A 35 -1.24 -6.29 6.98
CA ASN A 35 -0.66 -7.62 7.12
C ASN A 35 -1.33 -8.42 8.25
N GLU A 36 -1.61 -7.80 9.37
CA GLU A 36 -2.17 -8.50 10.52
C GLU A 36 -3.66 -8.80 10.38
N LYS A 37 -4.38 -7.94 9.67
CA LYS A 37 -5.81 -8.08 9.48
C LYS A 37 -6.17 -8.45 8.05
N ALA A 38 -5.28 -9.14 7.38
CA ALA A 38 -5.46 -9.46 5.96
C ALA A 38 -6.78 -10.18 5.70
N GLU A 39 -7.16 -11.11 6.57
CA GLU A 39 -8.41 -11.85 6.38
C GLU A 39 -9.64 -10.95 6.50
N ASP A 40 -9.61 -10.00 7.43
CA ASP A 40 -10.72 -9.07 7.59
C ASP A 40 -10.86 -8.19 6.35
N PHE A 41 -9.73 -7.70 5.83
CA PHE A 41 -9.76 -6.87 4.64
C PHE A 41 -10.22 -7.68 3.43
N GLU A 42 -9.79 -8.92 3.33
CA GLU A 42 -10.20 -9.79 2.23
C GLU A 42 -11.71 -9.96 2.20
N ARG A 43 -12.32 -10.19 3.36
CA ARG A 43 -13.77 -10.34 3.43
C ARG A 43 -14.50 -9.07 3.05
N ARG A 44 -13.97 -7.91 3.42
CA ARG A 44 -14.63 -6.63 3.15
C ARG A 44 -14.46 -6.18 1.72
N ILE A 45 -13.33 -6.50 1.12
CA ILE A 45 -13.00 -6.03 -0.22
C ILE A 45 -13.44 -7.04 -1.29
N GLY A 46 -13.52 -8.31 -0.93
CA GLY A 46 -13.97 -9.34 -1.84
C GLY A 46 -12.83 -10.08 -2.52
N GLY A 47 -11.62 -9.95 -2.04
CA GLY A 47 -10.47 -10.65 -2.59
C GLY A 47 -9.25 -10.44 -1.73
N PRO A 48 -8.19 -11.24 -1.95
CA PRO A 48 -6.96 -11.12 -1.16
C PRO A 48 -6.34 -9.72 -1.34
N VAL A 49 -5.77 -9.21 -0.27
CA VAL A 49 -5.15 -7.88 -0.27
C VAL A 49 -3.65 -8.05 -0.03
N GLU A 50 -2.86 -7.43 -0.87
CA GLU A 50 -1.41 -7.51 -0.75
C GLU A 50 -0.79 -6.14 -0.98
N VAL A 51 0.13 -5.74 -0.12
CA VAL A 51 0.91 -4.53 -0.35
C VAL A 51 1.96 -4.85 -1.41
N VAL A 52 1.90 -4.16 -2.53
CA VAL A 52 2.80 -4.43 -3.66
C VAL A 52 3.87 -3.35 -3.83
N GLY A 53 3.77 -2.26 -3.10
CA GLY A 53 4.80 -1.23 -3.16
C GLY A 53 4.55 -0.15 -2.13
N ILE A 54 5.64 0.48 -1.70
CA ILE A 54 5.60 1.55 -0.71
C ILE A 54 6.55 2.65 -1.19
N ALA A 55 6.00 3.83 -1.43
CA ALA A 55 6.82 4.95 -1.85
C ALA A 55 7.26 5.75 -0.64
N VAL A 56 8.56 6.01 -0.55
CA VAL A 56 9.14 6.75 0.56
C VAL A 56 10.10 7.80 -0.02
N SER A 57 10.37 8.83 0.76
CA SER A 57 11.30 9.86 0.30
C SER A 57 12.75 9.39 0.34
N ASP A 58 13.07 8.46 1.21
CA ASP A 58 14.44 7.95 1.35
C ASP A 58 14.39 6.44 1.56
N LYS A 59 14.58 5.69 0.48
CA LYS A 59 14.50 4.23 0.56
C LYS A 59 15.74 3.61 1.17
N THR A 60 16.78 4.39 1.44
CA THR A 60 17.98 3.87 2.10
C THR A 60 17.85 3.86 3.61
N LYS A 61 16.85 4.55 4.14
CA LYS A 61 16.65 4.60 5.57
C LYS A 61 16.18 3.24 6.10
N PRO A 62 16.78 2.72 7.16
CA PRO A 62 16.36 1.42 7.69
C PRO A 62 14.92 1.46 8.20
N ARG A 63 14.16 0.46 7.86
CA ARG A 63 12.76 0.33 8.29
C ARG A 63 12.53 -1.11 8.72
N PRO A 64 12.83 -1.42 9.99
CA PRO A 64 12.63 -2.78 10.49
C PRO A 64 11.16 -3.16 10.38
N ASN A 65 10.88 -4.40 10.21
CA ASN A 65 9.53 -4.96 10.08
C ASN A 65 8.83 -4.60 8.77
N VAL A 66 9.56 -4.00 7.82
CA VAL A 66 9.02 -3.71 6.50
C VAL A 66 9.88 -4.41 5.46
N ASP A 67 9.24 -5.07 4.50
CA ASP A 67 9.94 -5.73 3.41
C ASP A 67 10.63 -4.68 2.55
N GLN A 68 11.95 -4.69 2.55
CA GLN A 68 12.73 -3.68 1.84
C GLN A 68 12.51 -3.73 0.34
N ASP A 69 12.14 -4.89 -0.20
CA ASP A 69 11.88 -5.02 -1.63
C ASP A 69 10.66 -4.25 -2.09
N LEU A 70 9.79 -3.85 -1.16
CA LEU A 70 8.61 -3.08 -1.50
C LEU A 70 8.90 -1.58 -1.59
N LEU A 71 10.03 -1.13 -1.11
CA LEU A 71 10.32 0.30 -1.02
C LEU A 71 10.77 0.88 -2.36
N THR A 72 10.26 2.06 -2.68
CA THR A 72 10.69 2.81 -3.85
C THR A 72 10.67 4.29 -3.51
N ASP A 73 11.50 5.06 -4.20
CA ASP A 73 11.45 6.51 -4.09
C ASP A 73 10.76 7.13 -5.30
N ASP A 74 10.12 6.32 -6.15
CA ASP A 74 9.43 6.78 -7.36
C ASP A 74 7.95 6.47 -7.23
N ALA A 75 7.23 7.35 -6.53
CA ALA A 75 5.80 7.18 -6.29
C ALA A 75 5.01 7.21 -7.60
N PHE A 76 5.44 8.03 -8.55
CA PHE A 76 4.71 8.18 -9.81
C PHE A 76 4.70 6.85 -10.57
N SER A 77 5.84 6.20 -10.69
CA SER A 77 5.91 4.91 -11.37
C SER A 77 5.14 3.84 -10.61
N LEU A 78 5.19 3.90 -9.28
CA LEU A 78 4.49 2.90 -8.48
C LEU A 78 2.98 2.92 -8.74
N VAL A 79 2.37 4.11 -8.74
CA VAL A 79 0.92 4.18 -8.87
C VAL A 79 0.45 3.85 -10.29
N GLN A 80 1.36 3.80 -11.25
CA GLN A 80 1.00 3.45 -12.62
C GLN A 80 1.12 1.97 -12.92
N ARG A 81 1.58 1.17 -11.96
CA ARG A 81 1.74 -0.26 -12.18
C ARG A 81 0.39 -0.94 -12.31
N ASP A 82 0.35 -1.97 -13.16
CA ASP A 82 -0.88 -2.72 -13.41
C ASP A 82 -1.34 -3.49 -12.19
N ASP A 83 -0.42 -3.82 -11.28
CA ASP A 83 -0.78 -4.58 -10.08
C ASP A 83 -1.24 -3.69 -8.92
N VAL A 84 -1.30 -2.37 -9.13
CA VAL A 84 -1.77 -1.46 -8.08
C VAL A 84 -3.23 -1.15 -8.32
N ASP A 85 -4.08 -1.62 -7.42
CA ASP A 85 -5.52 -1.41 -7.49
C ASP A 85 -6.00 -0.35 -6.52
N LEU A 86 -5.27 -0.17 -5.42
CA LEU A 86 -5.67 0.75 -4.38
C LEU A 86 -4.43 1.53 -3.92
N VAL A 87 -4.56 2.83 -3.84
CA VAL A 87 -3.49 3.70 -3.37
C VAL A 87 -3.90 4.30 -2.04
N VAL A 88 -3.07 4.11 -1.03
CA VAL A 88 -3.27 4.70 0.29
C VAL A 88 -2.23 5.78 0.49
N GLU A 89 -2.66 7.03 0.55
CA GLU A 89 -1.76 8.15 0.66
C GLU A 89 -1.75 8.64 2.11
N VAL A 90 -0.58 8.59 2.74
CA VAL A 90 -0.41 8.99 4.14
C VAL A 90 0.69 10.05 4.29
N ILE A 91 1.04 10.69 3.18
CA ILE A 91 2.10 11.69 3.20
C ILE A 91 1.62 12.99 3.84
N GLY A 92 0.46 13.40 3.44
CA GLY A 92 -0.07 14.65 3.95
C GLY A 92 -0.40 14.53 5.44
N GLY A 93 -0.12 15.45 6.20
CA GLY A 93 -0.41 15.44 7.60
C GLY A 93 0.71 14.90 8.46
N ILE A 94 1.79 14.59 7.83
CA ILE A 94 2.90 14.23 8.61
C ILE A 94 3.59 15.43 9.13
N ASP A 95 3.92 15.44 9.92
CA ASP A 95 4.70 16.29 10.22
C ASP A 95 5.32 16.04 11.23
#